data_72eee18dcb34bab4cbe190762afecdc3
#
_entry.id   72eee18dcb34bab4cbe190762afecdc3
#
_cell.length_a   1.000
_cell.length_b   1.000
_cell.length_c   1.000
_cell.angle_alpha   90.00
_cell.angle_beta   90.00
_cell.angle_gamma   90.00
#
_symmetry.space_group_name_H-M   'P 1'
#
loop_
_entity.id
_entity.type
_entity.pdbx_description
1 polymer ?
#
loop_
_entity_poly.entity_id
_entity_poly.type
_entity_poly.pdbx_seq_one_letter_code
_entity_poly.pdbx_strand_id
1 'polypeptide(L)'
;IHNIYFMALKRVVVTGLGALTPIGNNLNEFWTGLVEGKSGAAPITYFDTEKFKTKFACELKNFDVSLHLDRKQQRKMDRFTQYGMVSSDEALKDSGLDLEKIDKLRVGVIWGSGIGGIETFQNQILEHASGDGTPRFNPFFIPKMIADITPGYISIKYGFMGPNYTTVSACASSANAMVDALNYIRLGYCDVVLTGGSEAGVNIAGMGGFNAMHALSTRNESPESASRPFDATRDGFVLGEGAGTLILEEYEHAKSRGAKIYAEFLGGGLSSDAHHI
;
A
#
# COMPACT_ATOMS: atom_id res chain seq x y z
N ILE A 1 24.46 3.96 -42.48
CA ILE A 1 23.18 3.27 -42.16
C ILE A 1 23.30 2.86 -40.69
N HIS A 2 22.62 3.59 -39.80
CA HIS A 2 22.63 3.24 -38.38
C HIS A 2 21.72 2.04 -38.21
N ASN A 3 22.28 0.92 -37.74
CA ASN A 3 21.48 -0.20 -37.25
C ASN A 3 20.68 0.28 -36.02
N ILE A 4 19.40 0.55 -36.20
CA ILE A 4 18.48 0.76 -35.09
C ILE A 4 18.25 -0.63 -34.50
N TYR A 5 18.95 -0.96 -33.43
CA TYR A 5 18.63 -2.12 -32.61
C TYR A 5 17.33 -1.84 -31.90
N PHE A 6 16.23 -2.42 -32.36
CA PHE A 6 15.01 -2.49 -31.58
C PHE A 6 15.28 -3.38 -30.36
N MET A 7 15.45 -2.79 -29.20
CA MET A 7 15.53 -3.55 -27.97
C MET A 7 14.13 -4.13 -27.72
N ALA A 8 13.99 -5.44 -27.84
CA ALA A 8 12.73 -6.11 -27.51
C ALA A 8 12.46 -5.94 -26.02
N LEU A 9 11.31 -5.37 -25.69
CA LEU A 9 10.89 -5.22 -24.30
C LEU A 9 10.72 -6.61 -23.66
N LYS A 10 11.23 -6.76 -22.44
CA LYS A 10 11.06 -8.01 -21.68
C LYS A 10 9.61 -8.20 -21.26
N ARG A 11 9.17 -9.44 -21.20
CA ARG A 11 7.86 -9.81 -20.66
C ARG A 11 7.92 -9.79 -19.14
N VAL A 12 6.82 -9.39 -18.50
CA VAL A 12 6.74 -9.27 -17.04
C VAL A 12 5.54 -10.06 -16.52
N VAL A 13 5.78 -10.85 -15.50
CA VAL A 13 4.78 -11.72 -14.89
C VAL A 13 4.63 -11.46 -13.39
N VAL A 14 3.48 -11.84 -12.85
CA VAL A 14 3.21 -11.81 -11.42
C VAL A 14 3.52 -13.18 -10.85
N THR A 15 4.46 -13.25 -9.91
CA THR A 15 4.88 -14.51 -9.28
C THR A 15 4.57 -14.60 -7.80
N GLY A 16 4.18 -13.50 -7.14
CA GLY A 16 3.81 -13.49 -5.73
C GLY A 16 2.76 -12.44 -5.42
N LEU A 17 1.91 -12.77 -4.47
CA LEU A 17 0.79 -11.95 -4.01
C LEU A 17 0.79 -11.86 -2.49
N GLY A 18 0.43 -10.68 -1.96
CA GLY A 18 0.20 -10.47 -0.53
C GLY A 18 -0.91 -9.45 -0.32
N ALA A 19 -1.73 -9.67 0.69
CA ALA A 19 -2.87 -8.82 1.00
C ALA A 19 -3.12 -8.70 2.50
N LEU A 20 -3.34 -7.47 2.95
CA LEU A 20 -3.80 -7.17 4.30
C LEU A 20 -4.94 -6.16 4.17
N THR A 21 -6.18 -6.60 4.43
CA THR A 21 -7.38 -5.84 4.07
C THR A 21 -8.45 -5.92 5.16
N PRO A 22 -9.44 -5.01 5.17
CA PRO A 22 -10.57 -5.06 6.10
C PRO A 22 -11.45 -6.33 6.04
N ILE A 23 -11.28 -7.15 5.01
CA ILE A 23 -12.04 -8.41 4.82
C ILE A 23 -11.18 -9.67 4.89
N GLY A 24 -9.87 -9.52 5.16
CA GLY A 24 -8.95 -10.63 5.34
C GLY A 24 -7.53 -10.16 5.64
N ASN A 25 -6.89 -10.79 6.62
CA ASN A 25 -5.54 -10.45 7.08
C ASN A 25 -4.42 -11.19 6.33
N ASN A 26 -4.79 -11.95 5.31
CA ASN A 26 -3.90 -12.63 4.37
C ASN A 26 -4.64 -12.87 3.05
N LEU A 27 -3.90 -13.32 2.04
CA LEU A 27 -4.42 -13.53 0.69
C LEU A 27 -5.62 -14.49 0.64
N ASN A 28 -5.58 -15.59 1.40
CA ASN A 28 -6.64 -16.59 1.41
C ASN A 28 -7.93 -16.05 2.04
N GLU A 29 -7.83 -15.37 3.18
CA GLU A 29 -8.96 -14.74 3.84
C GLU A 29 -9.55 -13.62 2.96
N PHE A 30 -8.69 -12.79 2.37
CA PHE A 30 -9.10 -11.74 1.43
C PHE A 30 -9.87 -12.32 0.25
N TRP A 31 -9.34 -13.38 -0.39
CA TRP A 31 -10.01 -14.04 -1.49
C TRP A 31 -11.37 -14.63 -1.09
N THR A 32 -11.42 -15.31 0.06
CA THR A 32 -12.67 -15.83 0.62
C THR A 32 -13.69 -14.71 0.86
N GLY A 33 -13.25 -13.61 1.48
CA GLY A 33 -14.10 -12.44 1.72
C GLY A 33 -14.67 -11.83 0.43
N LEU A 34 -13.86 -11.77 -0.64
CA LEU A 34 -14.31 -11.31 -1.96
C LEU A 34 -15.36 -12.24 -2.57
N VAL A 35 -15.13 -13.56 -2.56
CA VAL A 35 -16.06 -14.55 -3.12
C VAL A 35 -17.38 -14.56 -2.36
N GLU A 36 -17.36 -14.37 -1.05
CA GLU A 36 -18.55 -14.29 -0.19
C GLU A 36 -19.25 -12.92 -0.25
N GLY A 37 -18.67 -11.94 -0.95
CA GLY A 37 -19.23 -10.58 -1.03
C GLY A 37 -19.24 -9.84 0.31
N LYS A 38 -18.27 -10.09 1.18
CA LYS A 38 -18.14 -9.41 2.47
C LYS A 38 -17.88 -7.92 2.31
N SER A 39 -18.59 -7.10 3.08
CA SER A 39 -18.25 -5.69 3.25
C SER A 39 -17.27 -5.51 4.41
N GLY A 40 -16.22 -4.70 4.18
CA GLY A 40 -15.29 -4.28 5.22
C GLY A 40 -15.79 -3.09 6.04
N ALA A 41 -16.83 -2.39 5.58
CA ALA A 41 -17.33 -1.19 6.22
C ALA A 41 -18.05 -1.51 7.54
N ALA A 42 -17.69 -0.77 8.61
CA ALA A 42 -18.25 -0.90 9.95
C ALA A 42 -18.07 0.42 10.72
N PRO A 43 -18.79 0.63 11.84
CA PRO A 43 -18.52 1.75 12.72
C PRO A 43 -17.05 1.82 13.12
N ILE A 44 -16.48 3.04 13.13
CA ILE A 44 -15.08 3.28 13.51
C ILE A 44 -14.88 2.94 15.00
N THR A 45 -13.81 2.21 15.30
CA THR A 45 -13.44 1.79 16.66
C THR A 45 -12.20 2.48 17.20
N TYR A 46 -11.41 3.12 16.36
CA TYR A 46 -10.10 3.69 16.74
C TYR A 46 -10.20 5.00 17.53
N PHE A 47 -11.30 5.74 17.39
CA PHE A 47 -11.53 7.01 18.08
C PHE A 47 -13.02 7.33 18.17
N ASP A 48 -13.37 8.30 19.02
CA ASP A 48 -14.76 8.78 19.16
C ASP A 48 -15.21 9.55 17.91
N THR A 49 -16.31 9.09 17.32
CA THR A 49 -16.88 9.64 16.09
C THR A 49 -18.15 10.48 16.31
N GLU A 50 -18.54 10.76 17.57
CA GLU A 50 -19.79 11.47 17.87
C GLU A 50 -19.95 12.76 17.08
N LYS A 51 -18.86 13.54 16.96
CA LYS A 51 -18.82 14.84 16.26
C LYS A 51 -18.51 14.74 14.76
N PHE A 52 -18.30 13.54 14.22
CA PHE A 52 -18.01 13.35 12.80
C PHE A 52 -19.28 13.13 11.98
N LYS A 53 -19.30 13.67 10.75
CA LYS A 53 -20.41 13.43 9.80
C LYS A 53 -20.44 11.96 9.36
N THR A 54 -19.27 11.40 9.05
CA THR A 54 -19.09 9.98 8.72
C THR A 54 -18.54 9.25 9.94
N LYS A 55 -19.23 8.20 10.37
CA LYS A 55 -18.94 7.44 11.60
C LYS A 55 -18.48 6.01 11.33
N PHE A 56 -18.21 5.66 10.08
CA PHE A 56 -17.81 4.34 9.65
C PHE A 56 -16.65 4.40 8.67
N ALA A 57 -15.90 3.30 8.58
CA ALA A 57 -14.77 3.11 7.68
C ALA A 57 -14.51 1.62 7.48
N CYS A 58 -13.54 1.29 6.62
CA CYS A 58 -13.04 -0.07 6.45
C CYS A 58 -11.71 -0.22 7.21
N GLU A 59 -11.79 -0.40 8.54
CA GLU A 59 -10.65 -0.71 9.41
C GLU A 59 -10.20 -2.17 9.25
N LEU A 60 -8.92 -2.46 9.49
CA LEU A 60 -8.45 -3.85 9.66
C LEU A 60 -9.12 -4.48 10.88
N LYS A 61 -9.55 -5.73 10.73
CA LYS A 61 -10.29 -6.46 11.78
C LYS A 61 -9.45 -7.61 12.29
N ASN A 62 -9.39 -7.77 13.63
CA ASN A 62 -8.67 -8.86 14.29
C ASN A 62 -7.20 -9.00 13.85
N PHE A 63 -6.58 -7.88 13.47
CA PHE A 63 -5.19 -7.84 13.06
C PHE A 63 -4.30 -7.53 14.27
N ASP A 64 -3.36 -8.43 14.55
CA ASP A 64 -2.34 -8.22 15.58
C ASP A 64 -0.96 -8.13 14.92
N VAL A 65 -0.44 -6.92 14.85
CA VAL A 65 0.87 -6.65 14.28
C VAL A 65 2.01 -7.34 15.03
N SER A 66 1.82 -7.68 16.30
CA SER A 66 2.86 -8.33 17.12
C SER A 66 3.19 -9.75 16.67
N LEU A 67 2.32 -10.39 15.89
CA LEU A 67 2.55 -11.67 15.25
C LEU A 67 3.53 -11.60 14.06
N HIS A 68 3.79 -10.39 13.55
CA HIS A 68 4.57 -10.14 12.32
C HIS A 68 5.83 -9.31 12.58
N LEU A 69 5.75 -8.33 13.48
CA LEU A 69 6.81 -7.36 13.76
C LEU A 69 7.10 -7.32 15.26
N ASP A 70 8.38 -7.31 15.63
CA ASP A 70 8.76 -7.13 17.02
C ASP A 70 8.48 -5.71 17.53
N ARG A 71 8.48 -5.52 18.85
CA ARG A 71 8.20 -4.21 19.48
C ARG A 71 9.14 -3.08 19.02
N LYS A 72 10.39 -3.39 18.70
CA LYS A 72 11.38 -2.41 18.27
C LYS A 72 11.07 -1.93 16.84
N GLN A 73 10.64 -2.84 15.98
CA GLN A 73 10.18 -2.53 14.63
C GLN A 73 8.89 -1.69 14.67
N GLN A 74 7.88 -2.13 15.43
CA GLN A 74 6.61 -1.42 15.58
C GLN A 74 6.80 0.05 16.01
N ARG A 75 7.68 0.32 16.98
CA ARG A 75 7.96 1.69 17.47
C ARG A 75 8.56 2.62 16.42
N LYS A 76 9.22 2.06 15.40
CA LYS A 76 9.89 2.80 14.35
C LYS A 76 9.02 3.03 13.11
N MET A 77 7.85 2.41 13.03
CA MET A 77 6.98 2.41 11.86
C MET A 77 5.61 2.98 12.20
N ASP A 78 5.06 3.79 11.30
CA ASP A 78 3.63 4.11 11.31
C ASP A 78 2.82 2.90 10.80
N ARG A 79 1.51 2.88 11.04
CA ARG A 79 0.65 1.75 10.66
C ARG A 79 0.71 1.43 9.17
N PHE A 80 0.73 2.46 8.28
CA PHE A 80 0.81 2.20 6.84
C PHE A 80 2.07 1.43 6.45
N THR A 81 3.20 1.71 7.11
CA THR A 81 4.46 0.97 6.89
C THR A 81 4.37 -0.44 7.46
N GLN A 82 3.78 -0.62 8.64
CA GLN A 82 3.56 -1.95 9.23
C GLN A 82 2.72 -2.83 8.30
N TYR A 83 1.65 -2.28 7.72
CA TYR A 83 0.80 -3.00 6.77
C TYR A 83 1.56 -3.38 5.50
N GLY A 84 2.35 -2.46 4.95
CA GLY A 84 3.21 -2.73 3.81
C GLY A 84 4.22 -3.84 4.07
N MET A 85 4.86 -3.85 5.25
CA MET A 85 5.79 -4.92 5.64
C MET A 85 5.10 -6.29 5.69
N VAL A 86 3.92 -6.37 6.30
CA VAL A 86 3.18 -7.65 6.43
C VAL A 86 2.76 -8.20 5.08
N SER A 87 2.17 -7.37 4.22
CA SER A 87 1.76 -7.82 2.87
C SER A 87 2.97 -8.17 1.99
N SER A 88 4.11 -7.49 2.17
CA SER A 88 5.35 -7.79 1.44
C SER A 88 5.96 -9.12 1.87
N ASP A 89 5.94 -9.44 3.16
CA ASP A 89 6.40 -10.73 3.68
C ASP A 89 5.59 -11.88 3.08
N GLU A 90 4.26 -11.73 3.01
CA GLU A 90 3.38 -12.72 2.40
C GLU A 90 3.67 -12.89 0.90
N ALA A 91 3.78 -11.77 0.15
CA ALA A 91 4.06 -11.83 -1.29
C ALA A 91 5.40 -12.47 -1.63
N LEU A 92 6.45 -12.18 -0.85
CA LEU A 92 7.76 -12.80 -1.04
C LEU A 92 7.72 -14.29 -0.73
N LYS A 93 7.02 -14.70 0.34
CA LYS A 93 6.83 -16.11 0.66
C LYS A 93 6.05 -16.84 -0.44
N ASP A 94 4.97 -16.24 -0.93
CA ASP A 94 4.15 -16.81 -2.00
C ASP A 94 4.91 -16.94 -3.32
N SER A 95 5.81 -16.00 -3.63
CA SER A 95 6.63 -16.03 -4.85
C SER A 95 7.61 -17.19 -4.91
N GLY A 96 7.98 -17.77 -3.76
CA GLY A 96 9.00 -18.81 -3.68
C GLY A 96 10.40 -18.35 -4.14
N LEU A 97 10.69 -17.05 -4.14
CA LEU A 97 12.01 -16.52 -4.46
C LEU A 97 13.06 -17.00 -3.44
N ASP A 98 14.16 -17.57 -3.95
CA ASP A 98 15.31 -17.93 -3.12
C ASP A 98 16.20 -16.68 -2.92
N LEU A 99 16.01 -16.02 -1.77
CA LEU A 99 16.68 -14.76 -1.45
C LEU A 99 18.20 -14.87 -1.31
N GLU A 100 18.74 -16.08 -1.18
CA GLU A 100 20.20 -16.31 -1.13
C GLU A 100 20.84 -16.45 -2.51
N LYS A 101 20.03 -16.76 -3.53
CA LYS A 101 20.50 -16.99 -4.90
C LYS A 101 20.24 -15.84 -5.87
N ILE A 102 19.32 -14.94 -5.52
CA ILE A 102 18.96 -13.83 -6.41
C ILE A 102 20.00 -12.71 -6.33
N ASP A 103 20.26 -12.05 -7.47
CA ASP A 103 21.07 -10.84 -7.49
C ASP A 103 20.29 -9.66 -6.90
N LYS A 104 20.61 -9.30 -5.67
CA LYS A 104 19.94 -8.24 -4.91
C LYS A 104 20.08 -6.83 -5.52
N LEU A 105 21.11 -6.61 -6.36
CA LEU A 105 21.25 -5.37 -7.14
C LEU A 105 20.19 -5.24 -8.24
N ARG A 106 19.57 -6.35 -8.63
CA ARG A 106 18.55 -6.41 -9.65
C ARG A 106 17.13 -6.56 -9.10
N VAL A 107 16.96 -6.42 -7.77
CA VAL A 107 15.66 -6.42 -7.12
C VAL A 107 15.32 -5.01 -6.67
N GLY A 108 14.27 -4.43 -7.27
CA GLY A 108 13.73 -3.12 -6.90
C GLY A 108 12.57 -3.21 -5.92
N VAL A 109 12.29 -2.11 -5.23
CA VAL A 109 11.08 -1.92 -4.42
C VAL A 109 10.46 -0.58 -4.78
N ILE A 110 9.32 -0.60 -5.47
CA ILE A 110 8.60 0.61 -5.91
C ILE A 110 7.21 0.55 -5.30
N TRP A 111 6.90 1.52 -4.44
CA TRP A 111 5.73 1.49 -3.56
C TRP A 111 4.78 2.65 -3.83
N GLY A 112 3.52 2.49 -3.46
CA GLY A 112 2.52 3.54 -3.53
C GLY A 112 1.99 3.89 -2.13
N SER A 113 1.93 5.18 -1.80
CA SER A 113 1.23 5.69 -0.62
C SER A 113 0.74 7.10 -0.91
N GLY A 114 -0.51 7.39 -0.62
CA GLY A 114 -1.09 8.69 -0.92
C GLY A 114 -0.78 9.75 0.13
N ILE A 115 -0.75 9.36 1.41
CA ILE A 115 -0.60 10.29 2.54
C ILE A 115 0.61 9.93 3.42
N GLY A 116 0.88 8.64 3.60
CA GLY A 116 1.94 8.17 4.49
C GLY A 116 1.56 8.23 5.97
N GLY A 117 2.49 8.60 6.84
CA GLY A 117 2.36 8.52 8.30
C GLY A 117 1.54 9.64 8.94
N ILE A 118 0.33 9.86 8.46
CA ILE A 118 -0.57 10.93 8.96
C ILE A 118 -0.94 10.73 10.43
N GLU A 119 -1.07 9.51 10.92
CA GLU A 119 -1.34 9.24 12.32
C GLU A 119 -0.17 9.63 13.21
N THR A 120 1.04 9.29 12.81
CA THR A 120 2.25 9.74 13.50
C THR A 120 2.34 11.27 13.54
N PHE A 121 2.05 11.94 12.41
CA PHE A 121 2.04 13.40 12.35
C PHE A 121 1.00 13.98 13.33
N GLN A 122 -0.24 13.52 13.24
CA GLN A 122 -1.33 13.94 14.14
C GLN A 122 -0.93 13.81 15.61
N ASN A 123 -0.46 12.62 16.02
CA ASN A 123 -0.17 12.33 17.42
C ASN A 123 1.00 13.18 17.95
N GLN A 124 2.07 13.37 17.16
CA GLN A 124 3.22 14.18 17.56
C GLN A 124 2.88 15.67 17.67
N ILE A 125 2.03 16.19 16.80
CA ILE A 125 1.57 17.60 16.89
C ILE A 125 0.64 17.80 18.08
N LEU A 126 -0.29 16.86 18.33
CA LEU A 126 -1.17 16.94 19.51
C LEU A 126 -0.39 16.86 20.83
N GLU A 127 0.59 15.95 20.91
CA GLU A 127 1.49 15.83 22.08
C GLU A 127 2.27 17.12 22.31
N HIS A 128 2.84 17.71 21.27
CA HIS A 128 3.54 18.99 21.37
C HIS A 128 2.60 20.13 21.80
N ALA A 129 1.42 20.23 21.21
CA ALA A 129 0.45 21.30 21.49
C ALA A 129 -0.13 21.23 22.91
N SER A 130 -0.21 20.03 23.50
CA SER A 130 -0.65 19.84 24.89
C SER A 130 0.46 19.97 25.93
N GLY A 131 1.71 20.13 25.50
CA GLY A 131 2.90 20.25 26.36
C GLY A 131 3.24 21.69 26.79
N ASP A 132 4.44 21.85 27.27
CA ASP A 132 5.00 23.15 27.74
C ASP A 132 5.61 24.01 26.61
N GLY A 133 5.42 23.64 25.35
CA GLY A 133 6.01 24.31 24.18
C GLY A 133 7.45 23.87 23.85
N THR A 134 8.05 23.01 24.66
CA THR A 134 9.38 22.45 24.34
C THR A 134 9.25 21.46 23.17
N PRO A 135 10.04 21.58 22.09
CA PRO A 135 9.93 20.72 20.92
C PRO A 135 10.53 19.32 21.18
N ARG A 136 9.80 18.51 21.93
CA ARG A 136 10.16 17.11 22.24
C ARG A 136 9.44 16.18 21.29
N PHE A 137 10.01 15.94 20.10
CA PHE A 137 9.48 15.00 19.12
C PHE A 137 10.16 13.62 19.22
N ASN A 138 9.45 12.57 18.82
CA ASN A 138 10.02 11.26 18.69
C ASN A 138 11.18 11.29 17.66
N PRO A 139 12.36 10.72 17.96
CA PRO A 139 13.48 10.67 17.00
C PRO A 139 13.13 10.04 15.65
N PHE A 140 12.11 9.20 15.62
CA PHE A 140 11.60 8.57 14.40
C PHE A 140 10.42 9.34 13.77
N PHE A 141 10.08 10.55 14.25
CA PHE A 141 8.93 11.30 13.75
C PHE A 141 8.98 11.47 12.24
N ILE A 142 10.05 12.05 11.70
CA ILE A 142 10.18 12.26 10.26
C ILE A 142 10.24 10.93 9.49
N PRO A 143 11.10 9.95 9.84
CA PRO A 143 11.09 8.65 9.16
C PRO A 143 9.74 7.95 9.17
N LYS A 144 8.99 8.02 10.25
CA LYS A 144 7.65 7.40 10.33
C LYS A 144 6.61 8.11 9.46
N MET A 145 6.78 9.42 9.25
CA MET A 145 5.80 10.25 8.55
C MET A 145 5.94 10.16 7.02
N ILE A 146 7.16 10.10 6.49
CA ILE A 146 7.39 10.14 5.05
C ILE A 146 6.87 8.88 4.34
N ALA A 147 6.17 9.09 3.21
CA ALA A 147 5.61 7.99 2.42
C ALA A 147 6.67 7.01 1.89
N ASP A 148 7.90 7.50 1.68
CA ASP A 148 9.03 6.75 1.11
C ASP A 148 9.67 5.73 2.07
N ILE A 149 9.26 5.70 3.31
CA ILE A 149 9.90 4.84 4.32
C ILE A 149 9.58 3.36 4.13
N THR A 150 8.39 3.02 3.60
CA THR A 150 7.96 1.63 3.43
C THR A 150 8.89 0.85 2.49
N PRO A 151 9.17 1.28 1.25
CA PRO A 151 10.15 0.59 0.40
C PRO A 151 11.54 0.55 1.02
N GLY A 152 11.93 1.59 1.77
CA GLY A 152 13.19 1.61 2.51
C GLY A 152 13.30 0.47 3.53
N TYR A 153 12.29 0.27 4.37
CA TYR A 153 12.28 -0.85 5.33
C TYR A 153 12.24 -2.22 4.67
N ILE A 154 11.50 -2.39 3.58
CA ILE A 154 11.48 -3.63 2.80
C ILE A 154 12.89 -3.92 2.27
N SER A 155 13.55 -2.94 1.65
CA SER A 155 14.92 -3.10 1.15
C SER A 155 15.93 -3.42 2.25
N ILE A 156 15.86 -2.76 3.39
CA ILE A 156 16.72 -3.06 4.54
C ILE A 156 16.52 -4.48 5.04
N LYS A 157 15.26 -4.93 5.15
CA LYS A 157 14.92 -6.26 5.66
C LYS A 157 15.48 -7.38 4.78
N TYR A 158 15.39 -7.23 3.47
CA TYR A 158 15.74 -8.29 2.51
C TYR A 158 17.06 -8.07 1.78
N GLY A 159 17.68 -6.91 1.99
CA GLY A 159 18.94 -6.55 1.33
C GLY A 159 18.78 -6.19 -0.15
N PHE A 160 17.60 -5.74 -0.59
CA PHE A 160 17.36 -5.34 -1.97
C PHE A 160 18.02 -4.00 -2.27
N MET A 161 18.78 -3.92 -3.37
CA MET A 161 19.65 -2.80 -3.71
C MET A 161 19.35 -2.21 -5.11
N GLY A 162 18.28 -2.64 -5.75
CA GLY A 162 17.77 -2.04 -6.99
C GLY A 162 17.05 -0.70 -6.71
N PRO A 163 16.31 -0.16 -7.70
CA PRO A 163 15.53 1.07 -7.54
C PRO A 163 14.60 1.01 -6.33
N ASN A 164 14.61 2.07 -5.52
CA ASN A 164 13.84 2.14 -4.29
C ASN A 164 13.22 3.53 -4.12
N TYR A 165 11.91 3.66 -4.23
CA TYR A 165 11.19 4.91 -4.06
C TYR A 165 9.67 4.69 -3.95
N THR A 166 8.96 5.76 -3.56
CA THR A 166 7.50 5.77 -3.51
C THR A 166 6.91 6.72 -4.54
N THR A 167 5.89 6.27 -5.25
CA THR A 167 5.01 7.12 -6.06
C THR A 167 3.91 7.71 -5.19
N VAL A 168 3.65 9.01 -5.37
CA VAL A 168 2.60 9.74 -4.66
C VAL A 168 1.68 10.40 -5.68
N SER A 169 0.52 9.82 -5.90
CA SER A 169 -0.52 10.30 -6.81
C SER A 169 -1.91 9.98 -6.25
N ALA A 170 -2.10 10.28 -4.97
CA ALA A 170 -3.34 10.02 -4.23
C ALA A 170 -3.82 8.57 -4.39
N CYS A 171 -5.08 8.33 -4.76
CA CYS A 171 -5.65 6.98 -4.90
C CYS A 171 -4.99 6.14 -6.02
N ALA A 172 -4.29 6.76 -6.96
CA ALA A 172 -3.58 6.07 -8.05
C ALA A 172 -2.13 5.67 -7.69
N SER A 173 -1.64 5.99 -6.48
CA SER A 173 -0.23 5.81 -6.10
C SER A 173 0.26 4.38 -6.36
N SER A 174 -0.45 3.36 -5.87
CA SER A 174 -0.03 1.96 -6.06
C SER A 174 -0.13 1.50 -7.52
N ALA A 175 -1.12 1.98 -8.29
CA ALA A 175 -1.20 1.69 -9.72
C ALA A 175 -0.01 2.29 -10.50
N ASN A 176 0.38 3.52 -10.17
CA ASN A 176 1.57 4.15 -10.75
C ASN A 176 2.86 3.42 -10.37
N ALA A 177 2.99 2.97 -9.11
CA ALA A 177 4.10 2.14 -8.67
C ALA A 177 4.22 0.85 -9.51
N MET A 178 3.11 0.18 -9.79
CA MET A 178 3.07 -1.02 -10.63
C MET A 178 3.48 -0.74 -12.08
N VAL A 179 3.06 0.40 -12.65
CA VAL A 179 3.45 0.79 -14.02
C VAL A 179 4.95 1.09 -14.09
N ASP A 180 5.49 1.77 -13.08
CA ASP A 180 6.93 2.04 -13.01
C ASP A 180 7.71 0.73 -12.85
N ALA A 181 7.29 -0.16 -11.95
CA ALA A 181 7.89 -1.48 -11.77
C ALA A 181 7.92 -2.30 -13.08
N LEU A 182 6.79 -2.30 -13.83
CA LEU A 182 6.70 -2.91 -15.15
C LEU A 182 7.78 -2.35 -16.09
N ASN A 183 7.93 -1.02 -16.13
CA ASN A 183 8.88 -0.36 -17.03
C ASN A 183 10.34 -0.66 -16.65
N TYR A 184 10.69 -0.69 -15.36
CA TYR A 184 12.04 -1.08 -14.93
C TYR A 184 12.42 -2.50 -15.34
N ILE A 185 11.48 -3.45 -15.27
CA ILE A 185 11.73 -4.82 -15.72
C ILE A 185 11.77 -4.89 -17.26
N ARG A 186 10.82 -4.27 -17.96
CA ARG A 186 10.76 -4.25 -19.43
C ARG A 186 12.02 -3.71 -20.08
N LEU A 187 12.60 -2.66 -19.49
CA LEU A 187 13.82 -2.03 -19.95
C LEU A 187 15.09 -2.75 -19.48
N GLY A 188 14.95 -3.83 -18.69
CA GLY A 188 16.06 -4.65 -18.24
C GLY A 188 16.88 -4.07 -17.10
N TYR A 189 16.38 -3.07 -16.37
CA TYR A 189 17.05 -2.53 -15.19
C TYR A 189 16.91 -3.44 -13.96
N CYS A 190 15.81 -4.17 -13.86
CA CYS A 190 15.53 -5.14 -12.79
C CYS A 190 15.13 -6.49 -13.40
N ASP A 191 15.34 -7.56 -12.62
CA ASP A 191 14.76 -8.87 -12.90
C ASP A 191 13.53 -9.13 -12.04
N VAL A 192 13.48 -8.51 -10.85
CA VAL A 192 12.36 -8.58 -9.92
C VAL A 192 12.09 -7.19 -9.37
N VAL A 193 10.81 -6.84 -9.23
CA VAL A 193 10.38 -5.66 -8.49
C VAL A 193 9.23 -6.04 -7.55
N LEU A 194 9.42 -5.75 -6.27
CA LEU A 194 8.35 -5.76 -5.28
C LEU A 194 7.61 -4.44 -5.38
N THR A 195 6.31 -4.49 -5.64
CA THR A 195 5.48 -3.30 -5.87
C THR A 195 4.09 -3.47 -5.25
N GLY A 196 3.43 -2.37 -5.04
CA GLY A 196 2.11 -2.34 -4.43
C GLY A 196 1.85 -1.02 -3.73
N GLY A 197 1.14 -1.07 -2.62
CA GLY A 197 0.90 0.12 -1.81
C GLY A 197 0.26 -0.18 -0.47
N SER A 198 0.34 0.79 0.42
CA SER A 198 -0.27 0.72 1.74
C SER A 198 -0.73 2.09 2.22
N GLU A 199 -1.83 2.11 2.98
CA GLU A 199 -2.37 3.32 3.59
C GLU A 199 -3.04 3.01 4.92
N ALA A 200 -2.96 3.95 5.89
CA ALA A 200 -3.60 3.87 7.20
C ALA A 200 -4.27 5.21 7.54
N GLY A 201 -5.21 5.62 6.69
CA GLY A 201 -5.89 6.92 6.77
C GLY A 201 -7.04 7.00 7.77
N VAL A 202 -7.44 5.88 8.40
CA VAL A 202 -8.55 5.87 9.36
C VAL A 202 -8.07 6.38 10.72
N ASN A 203 -8.02 7.71 10.83
CA ASN A 203 -7.68 8.46 12.05
C ASN A 203 -8.40 9.81 12.04
N ILE A 204 -8.28 10.57 13.12
CA ILE A 204 -8.99 11.86 13.28
C ILE A 204 -8.67 12.83 12.14
N ALA A 205 -7.39 12.98 11.79
CA ALA A 205 -6.95 13.92 10.75
C ALA A 205 -7.43 13.47 9.35
N GLY A 206 -7.27 12.19 9.00
CA GLY A 206 -7.72 11.65 7.72
C GLY A 206 -9.22 11.73 7.54
N MET A 207 -9.98 11.22 8.51
CA MET A 207 -11.45 11.28 8.48
C MET A 207 -11.95 12.72 8.51
N GLY A 208 -11.37 13.58 9.34
CA GLY A 208 -11.73 14.99 9.46
C GLY A 208 -11.46 15.76 8.17
N GLY A 209 -10.30 15.53 7.54
CA GLY A 209 -9.93 16.15 6.27
C GLY A 209 -10.88 15.78 5.13
N PHE A 210 -11.15 14.49 4.95
CA PHE A 210 -12.09 14.04 3.92
C PHE A 210 -13.54 14.44 4.19
N ASN A 211 -13.98 14.48 5.48
CA ASN A 211 -15.29 15.05 5.83
C ASN A 211 -15.39 16.55 5.48
N ALA A 212 -14.33 17.33 5.68
CA ALA A 212 -14.28 18.74 5.33
C ALA A 212 -14.41 18.97 3.82
N MET A 213 -13.87 18.06 3.01
CA MET A 213 -14.01 18.05 1.55
C MET A 213 -15.40 17.58 1.07
N HIS A 214 -16.28 17.11 1.96
CA HIS A 214 -17.53 16.43 1.62
C HIS A 214 -17.35 15.23 0.69
N ALA A 215 -16.22 14.52 0.82
CA ALA A 215 -15.85 13.42 -0.07
C ALA A 215 -16.31 12.04 0.46
N LEU A 216 -16.59 11.92 1.76
CA LEU A 216 -17.03 10.67 2.39
C LEU A 216 -18.55 10.52 2.37
N SER A 217 -19.02 9.29 2.17
CA SER A 217 -20.42 8.93 2.40
C SER A 217 -20.81 9.15 3.86
N THR A 218 -22.04 9.62 4.06
CA THR A 218 -22.62 9.84 5.38
C THR A 218 -23.73 8.85 5.73
N ARG A 219 -23.79 7.70 5.02
CA ARG A 219 -24.79 6.63 5.25
C ARG A 219 -24.48 5.82 6.49
N ASN A 220 -24.48 6.46 7.65
CA ASN A 220 -24.13 5.85 8.94
C ASN A 220 -25.04 4.68 9.32
N GLU A 221 -26.30 4.66 8.84
CA GLU A 221 -27.29 3.62 9.15
C GLU A 221 -27.09 2.34 8.30
N SER A 222 -26.30 2.40 7.22
CA SER A 222 -26.07 1.25 6.34
C SER A 222 -24.65 1.28 5.73
N PRO A 223 -23.61 1.18 6.59
CA PRO A 223 -22.20 1.30 6.15
C PRO A 223 -21.82 0.29 5.07
N GLU A 224 -22.31 -0.94 5.17
CA GLU A 224 -22.01 -2.05 4.26
C GLU A 224 -22.46 -1.82 2.82
N SER A 225 -23.41 -0.92 2.60
CA SER A 225 -23.95 -0.56 1.29
C SER A 225 -23.63 0.88 0.88
N ALA A 226 -22.78 1.58 1.64
CA ALA A 226 -22.46 3.00 1.40
C ALA A 226 -21.58 3.19 0.14
N SER A 227 -20.62 2.30 -0.09
CA SER A 227 -19.84 2.31 -1.33
C SER A 227 -20.69 1.77 -2.49
N ARG A 228 -21.07 2.66 -3.39
CA ARG A 228 -21.96 2.36 -4.52
C ARG A 228 -21.56 3.12 -5.79
N PRO A 229 -20.42 2.73 -6.42
CA PRO A 229 -19.94 3.40 -7.62
C PRO A 229 -20.99 3.30 -8.74
N PHE A 230 -21.13 4.39 -9.51
CA PHE A 230 -22.11 4.59 -10.59
C PHE A 230 -23.59 4.63 -10.17
N ASP A 231 -23.93 4.39 -8.90
CA ASP A 231 -25.31 4.54 -8.42
C ASP A 231 -25.74 6.02 -8.40
N ALA A 232 -26.98 6.30 -8.79
CA ALA A 232 -27.52 7.67 -8.82
C ALA A 232 -27.61 8.29 -7.41
N THR A 233 -27.72 7.49 -6.37
CA THR A 233 -27.86 7.92 -4.98
C THR A 233 -26.53 7.90 -4.21
N ARG A 234 -25.39 7.73 -4.86
CA ARG A 234 -24.08 7.78 -4.20
C ARG A 234 -23.83 9.15 -3.59
N ASP A 235 -23.21 9.18 -2.43
CA ASP A 235 -22.98 10.40 -1.64
C ASP A 235 -21.52 10.57 -1.18
N GLY A 236 -20.61 9.75 -1.67
CA GLY A 236 -19.19 9.79 -1.33
C GLY A 236 -18.56 8.40 -1.30
N PHE A 237 -17.27 8.35 -1.02
CA PHE A 237 -16.54 7.08 -0.87
C PHE A 237 -16.49 6.62 0.60
N VAL A 238 -16.09 5.40 0.83
CA VAL A 238 -15.83 4.83 2.17
C VAL A 238 -14.32 4.72 2.35
N LEU A 239 -13.76 5.39 3.35
CA LEU A 239 -12.33 5.33 3.62
C LEU A 239 -11.95 3.94 4.12
N GLY A 240 -10.86 3.40 3.59
CA GLY A 240 -10.29 2.12 4.00
C GLY A 240 -8.81 2.23 4.34
N GLU A 241 -8.31 1.19 4.97
CA GLU A 241 -6.89 1.00 5.25
C GLU A 241 -6.44 -0.40 4.84
N GLY A 242 -5.13 -0.61 4.73
CA GLY A 242 -4.58 -1.90 4.38
C GLY A 242 -3.36 -1.80 3.48
N ALA A 243 -2.97 -2.95 2.91
CA ALA A 243 -1.86 -3.07 1.96
C ALA A 243 -2.10 -4.19 0.96
N GLY A 244 -1.54 -4.00 -0.23
CA GLY A 244 -1.46 -5.04 -1.26
C GLY A 244 -0.08 -5.05 -1.91
N THR A 245 0.46 -6.23 -2.15
CA THR A 245 1.80 -6.41 -2.72
C THR A 245 1.78 -7.39 -3.87
N LEU A 246 2.47 -7.05 -4.95
CA LEU A 246 2.78 -7.94 -6.07
C LEU A 246 4.30 -8.12 -6.18
N ILE A 247 4.73 -9.33 -6.48
CA ILE A 247 6.07 -9.58 -7.00
C ILE A 247 5.97 -9.63 -8.52
N LEU A 248 6.51 -8.61 -9.18
CA LEU A 248 6.68 -8.59 -10.63
C LEU A 248 8.06 -9.14 -10.98
N GLU A 249 8.12 -10.01 -11.98
CA GLU A 249 9.33 -10.73 -12.34
C GLU A 249 9.47 -10.82 -13.86
N GLU A 250 10.69 -10.74 -14.34
CA GLU A 250 10.99 -10.98 -15.74
C GLU A 250 10.64 -12.44 -16.10
N TYR A 251 9.98 -12.63 -17.23
CA TYR A 251 9.38 -13.93 -17.59
C TYR A 251 10.38 -15.08 -17.69
N GLU A 252 11.54 -14.87 -18.35
CA GLU A 252 12.54 -15.94 -18.49
C GLU A 252 13.25 -16.22 -17.15
N HIS A 253 13.41 -15.19 -16.30
CA HIS A 253 13.89 -15.36 -14.92
C HIS A 253 12.91 -16.22 -14.12
N ALA A 254 11.62 -15.91 -14.12
CA ALA A 254 10.58 -16.67 -13.44
C ALA A 254 10.52 -18.13 -13.92
N LYS A 255 10.55 -18.33 -15.23
CA LYS A 255 10.52 -19.64 -15.88
C LYS A 255 11.75 -20.50 -15.53
N SER A 256 12.93 -19.90 -15.52
CA SER A 256 14.19 -20.62 -15.25
C SER A 256 14.24 -21.24 -13.86
N ARG A 257 13.56 -20.61 -12.88
CA ARG A 257 13.46 -21.10 -11.50
C ARG A 257 12.20 -21.93 -11.22
N GLY A 258 11.36 -22.15 -12.25
CA GLY A 258 10.10 -22.90 -12.09
C GLY A 258 9.04 -22.16 -11.25
N ALA A 259 9.02 -20.83 -11.29
CA ALA A 259 8.08 -20.03 -10.52
C ALA A 259 6.62 -20.32 -10.89
N LYS A 260 5.73 -20.25 -9.90
CA LYS A 260 4.30 -20.10 -10.14
C LYS A 260 4.06 -18.74 -10.80
N ILE A 261 3.36 -18.72 -11.90
CA ILE A 261 2.96 -17.51 -12.62
C ILE A 261 1.46 -17.35 -12.51
N TYR A 262 1.00 -16.26 -11.92
CA TYR A 262 -0.42 -15.93 -11.78
C TYR A 262 -0.98 -15.30 -13.04
N ALA A 263 -0.23 -14.36 -13.62
CA ALA A 263 -0.63 -13.61 -14.80
C ALA A 263 0.58 -12.96 -15.47
N GLU A 264 0.44 -12.57 -16.74
CA GLU A 264 1.34 -11.64 -17.39
C GLU A 264 0.85 -10.21 -17.21
N PHE A 265 1.73 -9.29 -16.82
CA PHE A 265 1.40 -7.87 -16.67
C PHE A 265 1.69 -7.14 -17.99
N LEU A 266 0.64 -6.93 -18.78
CA LEU A 266 0.76 -6.51 -20.18
C LEU A 266 1.00 -5.01 -20.37
N GLY A 267 0.58 -4.16 -19.44
CA GLY A 267 0.73 -2.72 -19.60
C GLY A 267 -0.02 -1.90 -18.58
N GLY A 268 0.17 -0.59 -18.63
CA GLY A 268 -0.55 0.40 -17.86
C GLY A 268 -0.68 1.70 -18.64
N GLY A 269 -1.68 2.50 -18.30
CA GLY A 269 -1.91 3.82 -18.86
C GLY A 269 -2.04 4.86 -17.76
N LEU A 270 -1.50 6.05 -17.99
CA LEU A 270 -1.55 7.19 -17.08
C LEU A 270 -2.16 8.38 -17.84
N SER A 271 -3.05 9.12 -17.18
CA SER A 271 -3.65 10.31 -17.74
C SER A 271 -4.00 11.31 -16.65
N SER A 272 -4.25 12.57 -17.03
CA SER A 272 -4.74 13.63 -16.17
C SER A 272 -5.94 14.30 -16.85
N ASP A 273 -6.97 14.65 -16.08
CA ASP A 273 -8.13 15.39 -16.62
C ASP A 273 -7.83 16.90 -16.80
N ALA A 274 -6.82 17.42 -16.08
CA ALA A 274 -6.41 18.84 -16.13
C ALA A 274 -7.60 19.82 -15.90
N HIS A 275 -8.58 19.42 -15.08
CA HIS A 275 -9.83 20.15 -14.90
C HIS A 275 -9.93 20.79 -13.52
N HIS A 276 -10.01 20.01 -12.44
CA HIS A 276 -10.24 20.48 -11.08
C HIS A 276 -9.53 19.58 -10.05
N ILE A 277 -9.24 20.16 -8.84
CA ILE A 277 -8.69 19.40 -7.71
C ILE A 277 -9.77 18.48 -7.13
#